data_e77a8b08475c5bceac473cbcd994651f
#
_entry.id   e77a8b08475c5bceac473cbcd994651f
#
_cell.length_a   1.000
_cell.length_b   1.000
_cell.length_c   1.000
_cell.angle_alpha   90.00
_cell.angle_beta   90.00
_cell.angle_gamma   90.00
#
_symmetry.space_group_name_H-M   'P 1'
#
loop_
_entity.id
_entity.type
_entity.pdbx_description
1 polymer ?
#
loop_
_entity_poly.entity_id
_entity_poly.type
_entity_poly.pdbx_seq_one_letter_code
_entity_poly.pdbx_strand_id
1 'polypeptide(L)'
;SGALQSDIKLGEVVYARTSVGFDTLLNYYAGRNDVCDTEIEQAFVEHTGWSELLHRPYFVDSDAELWEHFKDSVTEGITIAAPGFYAPQGRYVRLQPADKDLNAKIESFRYKGRRITNFEMEGSALAGLARLMGHRATTVCMVVANRYAGEANTTYKNSIETLIKTVLERI
;
A
#
# COMPACT_ATOMS: atom_id res chain seq x y z
N SER A 1 7.70 -2.59 6.01
CA SER A 1 6.24 -2.41 5.93
C SER A 1 5.52 -3.33 6.91
N GLY A 2 4.23 -3.10 7.13
CA GLY A 2 3.39 -3.92 8.01
C GLY A 2 2.31 -4.67 7.23
N ALA A 3 2.34 -6.01 7.25
CA ALA A 3 1.34 -6.84 6.59
C ALA A 3 -0.03 -6.76 7.28
N LEU A 4 -1.09 -6.88 6.47
CA LEU A 4 -2.49 -6.87 6.87
C LEU A 4 -3.20 -8.22 6.62
N GLN A 5 -2.51 -9.19 6.06
CA GLN A 5 -3.06 -10.51 5.77
C GLN A 5 -2.33 -11.57 6.59
N SER A 6 -3.05 -12.56 7.11
CA SER A 6 -2.49 -13.60 7.99
C SER A 6 -1.49 -14.53 7.29
N ASP A 7 -1.64 -14.70 5.98
CA ASP A 7 -0.78 -15.57 5.15
C ASP A 7 0.54 -14.90 4.70
N ILE A 8 0.68 -13.58 4.86
CA ILE A 8 1.91 -12.85 4.52
C ILE A 8 2.87 -12.88 5.73
N LYS A 9 4.04 -13.48 5.56
CA LYS A 9 4.99 -13.73 6.64
C LYS A 9 6.03 -12.61 6.81
N LEU A 10 6.66 -12.57 7.99
CA LEU A 10 7.82 -11.70 8.21
C LEU A 10 8.95 -12.04 7.25
N GLY A 11 9.59 -11.03 6.68
CA GLY A 11 10.66 -11.16 5.69
C GLY A 11 10.17 -11.35 4.25
N GLU A 12 8.87 -11.56 4.05
CA GLU A 12 8.29 -11.68 2.72
C GLU A 12 8.38 -10.33 1.96
N VAL A 13 8.59 -10.42 0.66
CA VAL A 13 8.69 -9.25 -0.22
C VAL A 13 7.35 -9.02 -0.91
N VAL A 14 6.80 -7.83 -0.72
CA VAL A 14 5.53 -7.40 -1.32
C VAL A 14 5.80 -6.34 -2.38
N TYR A 15 5.23 -6.55 -3.56
CA TYR A 15 5.23 -5.60 -4.67
C TYR A 15 3.89 -4.86 -4.72
N ALA A 16 3.94 -3.53 -4.72
CA ALA A 16 2.76 -2.68 -4.84
C ALA A 16 2.27 -2.66 -6.31
N ARG A 17 1.42 -3.65 -6.69
CA ARG A 17 0.72 -3.63 -7.99
C ARG A 17 -0.19 -2.42 -8.11
N THR A 18 -0.78 -2.01 -7.00
CA THR A 18 -1.58 -0.82 -6.85
C THR A 18 -1.15 -0.13 -5.57
N SER A 19 -0.88 1.15 -5.62
CA SER A 19 -0.64 1.99 -4.46
C SER A 19 -1.89 2.79 -4.10
N VAL A 20 -2.24 2.83 -2.82
CA VAL A 20 -3.39 3.59 -2.32
C VAL A 20 -2.91 4.75 -1.46
N GLY A 21 -3.28 5.97 -1.82
CA GLY A 21 -2.97 7.15 -1.04
C GLY A 21 -4.08 7.55 -0.08
N PHE A 22 -3.83 7.40 1.22
CA PHE A 22 -4.63 8.03 2.26
C PHE A 22 -4.15 9.46 2.56
N ASP A 23 -3.01 9.85 1.97
CA ASP A 23 -2.37 11.17 2.10
C ASP A 23 -3.07 12.29 1.33
N THR A 24 -3.92 11.94 0.38
CA THR A 24 -4.69 12.88 -0.47
C THR A 24 -3.88 13.73 -1.45
N LEU A 25 -2.57 13.57 -1.49
CA LEU A 25 -1.66 14.44 -2.25
C LEU A 25 -2.08 14.59 -3.72
N LEU A 26 -2.44 13.48 -4.37
CA LEU A 26 -2.74 13.49 -5.81
C LEU A 26 -4.02 14.29 -6.15
N ASN A 27 -4.91 14.49 -5.18
CA ASN A 27 -6.13 15.27 -5.36
C ASN A 27 -5.88 16.77 -5.59
N TYR A 28 -4.66 17.25 -5.34
CA TYR A 28 -4.25 18.63 -5.62
C TYR A 28 -3.75 18.86 -7.06
N TYR A 29 -3.59 17.78 -7.86
CA TYR A 29 -3.01 17.89 -9.19
C TYR A 29 -4.03 17.71 -10.31
N ALA A 30 -3.94 18.54 -11.34
CA ALA A 30 -4.66 18.33 -12.60
C ALA A 30 -4.22 17.00 -13.25
N GLY A 31 -5.15 16.33 -13.94
CA GLY A 31 -4.86 15.02 -14.55
C GLY A 31 -4.91 13.83 -13.59
N ARG A 32 -5.25 14.05 -12.32
CA ARG A 32 -5.40 12.99 -11.32
C ARG A 32 -6.22 11.80 -11.84
N ASN A 33 -7.36 12.07 -12.46
CA ASN A 33 -8.26 11.03 -12.96
C ASN A 33 -7.74 10.29 -14.20
N ASP A 34 -6.70 10.80 -14.86
CA ASP A 34 -6.08 10.13 -16.01
C ASP A 34 -5.14 8.99 -15.54
N VAL A 35 -4.73 9.04 -14.28
CA VAL A 35 -3.78 8.07 -13.71
C VAL A 35 -4.36 7.23 -12.56
N CYS A 36 -5.50 7.63 -11.99
CA CYS A 36 -6.16 6.91 -10.91
C CYS A 36 -7.26 5.97 -11.42
N ASP A 37 -7.37 4.80 -10.80
CA ASP A 37 -8.51 3.89 -11.01
C ASP A 37 -9.68 4.31 -10.13
N THR A 38 -10.61 5.08 -10.71
CA THR A 38 -11.78 5.62 -10.00
C THR A 38 -12.83 4.56 -9.67
N GLU A 39 -12.83 3.40 -10.35
CA GLU A 39 -13.76 2.31 -10.06
C GLU A 39 -13.39 1.60 -8.74
N ILE A 40 -12.10 1.28 -8.56
CA ILE A 40 -11.65 0.67 -7.29
C ILE A 40 -11.76 1.66 -6.12
N GLU A 41 -11.58 2.97 -6.37
CA GLU A 41 -11.81 4.00 -5.35
C GLU A 41 -13.25 3.97 -4.84
N GLN A 42 -14.21 3.92 -5.77
CA GLN A 42 -15.62 3.86 -5.41
C GLN A 42 -15.93 2.58 -4.63
N ALA A 43 -15.48 1.43 -5.13
CA ALA A 43 -15.67 0.14 -4.47
C ALA A 43 -15.05 0.12 -3.06
N PHE A 44 -13.88 0.72 -2.87
CA PHE A 44 -13.22 0.80 -1.57
C PHE A 44 -13.98 1.70 -0.59
N VAL A 45 -14.44 2.86 -1.03
CA VAL A 45 -15.23 3.80 -0.23
C VAL A 45 -16.53 3.14 0.25
N GLU A 46 -17.22 2.46 -0.65
CA GLU A 46 -18.47 1.75 -0.33
C GLU A 46 -18.24 0.59 0.64
N HIS A 47 -17.21 -0.24 0.39
CA HIS A 47 -16.90 -1.38 1.23
C HIS A 47 -16.49 -0.99 2.65
N THR A 48 -15.68 0.07 2.78
CA THR A 48 -15.18 0.50 4.09
C THR A 48 -16.14 1.41 4.83
N GLY A 49 -17.17 1.96 4.17
CA GLY A 49 -17.95 3.06 4.72
C GLY A 49 -17.04 4.25 5.04
N TRP A 50 -16.18 4.63 4.09
CA TRP A 50 -15.16 5.65 4.28
C TRP A 50 -15.74 6.95 4.81
N SER A 51 -15.14 7.50 5.85
CA SER A 51 -15.65 8.69 6.53
C SER A 51 -15.63 9.93 5.63
N GLU A 52 -16.73 10.68 5.59
CA GLU A 52 -16.83 11.96 4.87
C GLU A 52 -15.90 13.06 5.44
N LEU A 53 -15.41 12.88 6.66
CA LEU A 53 -14.40 13.78 7.26
C LEU A 53 -13.01 13.58 6.66
N LEU A 54 -12.78 12.45 5.98
CA LEU A 54 -11.53 12.13 5.33
C LEU A 54 -11.66 12.37 3.83
N HIS A 55 -10.60 12.89 3.23
CA HIS A 55 -10.55 12.96 1.78
C HIS A 55 -10.59 11.57 1.16
N ARG A 56 -11.19 11.47 -0.03
CA ARG A 56 -11.29 10.23 -0.78
C ARG A 56 -9.89 9.69 -1.07
N PRO A 57 -9.60 8.41 -0.77
CA PRO A 57 -8.34 7.80 -1.14
C PRO A 57 -8.24 7.65 -2.66
N TYR A 58 -7.02 7.67 -3.18
CA TYR A 58 -6.75 7.47 -4.60
C TYR A 58 -5.96 6.18 -4.83
N PHE A 59 -6.18 5.55 -5.99
CA PHE A 59 -5.57 4.27 -6.36
C PHE A 59 -4.81 4.43 -7.68
N VAL A 60 -3.52 4.08 -7.67
CA VAL A 60 -2.65 4.15 -8.84
C VAL A 60 -1.98 2.81 -9.06
N ASP A 61 -2.17 2.24 -10.25
CA ASP A 61 -1.49 1.00 -10.60
C ASP A 61 -0.01 1.27 -10.91
N SER A 62 0.84 0.33 -10.55
CA SER A 62 2.25 0.34 -10.91
C SER A 62 2.44 0.16 -12.42
N ASP A 63 3.62 0.50 -12.91
CA ASP A 63 3.98 0.27 -14.29
C ASP A 63 4.02 -1.23 -14.64
N ALA A 64 3.49 -1.58 -15.83
CA ALA A 64 3.37 -2.97 -16.24
C ALA A 64 4.73 -3.58 -16.63
N GLU A 65 5.66 -2.80 -17.20
CA GLU A 65 6.99 -3.30 -17.55
C GLU A 65 7.81 -3.60 -16.30
N LEU A 66 7.73 -2.71 -15.28
CA LEU A 66 8.40 -2.98 -13.99
C LEU A 66 7.86 -4.25 -13.33
N TRP A 67 6.55 -4.51 -13.44
CA TRP A 67 5.97 -5.75 -12.92
C TRP A 67 6.59 -7.01 -13.54
N GLU A 68 6.84 -7.04 -14.83
CA GLU A 68 7.41 -8.19 -15.50
C GLU A 68 8.76 -8.65 -14.91
N HIS A 69 9.54 -7.73 -14.33
CA HIS A 69 10.80 -8.05 -13.67
C HIS A 69 10.64 -8.75 -12.31
N PHE A 70 9.44 -8.70 -11.70
CA PHE A 70 9.24 -9.15 -10.32
C PHE A 70 8.20 -10.27 -10.16
N LYS A 71 7.30 -10.48 -11.09
CA LYS A 71 6.09 -11.33 -10.98
C LYS A 71 6.30 -12.73 -10.41
N ASP A 72 7.45 -13.36 -10.66
CA ASP A 72 7.71 -14.73 -10.25
C ASP A 72 8.39 -14.86 -8.87
N SER A 73 8.59 -13.76 -8.15
CA SER A 73 9.46 -13.77 -6.97
C SER A 73 8.96 -12.94 -5.78
N VAL A 74 7.78 -12.35 -5.89
CA VAL A 74 7.22 -11.45 -4.89
C VAL A 74 5.73 -11.73 -4.69
N THR A 75 5.22 -11.39 -3.51
CA THR A 75 3.77 -11.32 -3.29
C THR A 75 3.25 -10.00 -3.83
N GLU A 76 2.31 -10.07 -4.77
CA GLU A 76 1.67 -8.85 -5.29
C GLU A 76 0.44 -8.44 -4.47
N GLY A 77 0.11 -7.17 -4.49
CA GLY A 77 -1.11 -6.68 -3.90
C GLY A 77 -1.30 -5.18 -3.93
N ILE A 78 -2.27 -4.73 -3.15
CA ILE A 78 -2.56 -3.32 -2.96
C ILE A 78 -1.85 -2.86 -1.69
N THR A 79 -0.93 -1.89 -1.82
CA THR A 79 -0.17 -1.30 -0.72
C THR A 79 -0.74 0.07 -0.34
N ILE A 80 -1.03 0.30 0.93
CA ILE A 80 -1.55 1.58 1.42
C ILE A 80 -0.41 2.46 1.92
N ALA A 81 -0.29 3.67 1.35
CA ALA A 81 0.49 4.76 1.90
C ALA A 81 -0.38 5.58 2.86
N ALA A 82 -0.09 5.47 4.15
CA ALA A 82 -0.85 6.15 5.19
C ALA A 82 -0.13 7.42 5.67
N PRO A 83 -0.85 8.54 5.91
CA PRO A 83 -0.24 9.82 6.28
C PRO A 83 0.26 9.86 7.73
N GLY A 84 0.18 8.75 8.45
CA GLY A 84 0.65 8.65 9.83
C GLY A 84 0.74 7.23 10.32
N PHE A 85 1.66 7.01 11.27
CA PHE A 85 1.95 5.68 11.81
C PHE A 85 0.87 5.14 12.77
N TYR A 86 0.19 6.03 13.51
CA TYR A 86 -0.77 5.64 14.54
C TYR A 86 -2.19 5.47 14.00
N ALA A 87 -3.09 6.41 14.26
CA ALA A 87 -4.51 6.29 13.92
C ALA A 87 -4.79 6.04 12.44
N PRO A 88 -4.07 6.66 11.46
CA PRO A 88 -4.27 6.36 10.04
C PRO A 88 -3.97 4.89 9.66
N GLN A 89 -3.19 4.21 10.49
CA GLN A 89 -2.92 2.78 10.36
C GLN A 89 -3.62 1.93 11.43
N GLY A 90 -4.62 2.47 12.13
CA GLY A 90 -5.40 1.76 13.15
C GLY A 90 -4.67 1.47 14.45
N ARG A 91 -3.51 2.11 14.71
CA ARG A 91 -2.81 2.03 16.00
C ARG A 91 -3.24 3.15 16.92
N TYR A 92 -3.30 2.88 18.20
CA TYR A 92 -3.57 3.91 19.21
C TYR A 92 -2.77 3.65 20.50
N VAL A 93 -2.52 4.69 21.24
CA VAL A 93 -1.91 4.65 22.56
C VAL A 93 -2.88 5.22 23.59
N ARG A 94 -3.26 6.48 23.47
CA ARG A 94 -4.18 7.18 24.38
C ARG A 94 -5.50 7.57 23.72
N LEU A 95 -5.45 8.06 22.47
CA LEU A 95 -6.63 8.45 21.71
C LEU A 95 -7.09 7.32 20.81
N GLN A 96 -8.35 7.00 20.85
CA GLN A 96 -8.95 5.97 20.00
C GLN A 96 -9.09 6.49 18.56
N PRO A 97 -8.90 5.62 17.54
CA PRO A 97 -9.29 5.93 16.17
C PRO A 97 -10.79 6.23 16.10
N ALA A 98 -11.18 7.11 15.18
CA ALA A 98 -12.58 7.42 14.93
C ALA A 98 -13.38 6.19 14.45
N ASP A 99 -12.78 5.40 13.58
CA ASP A 99 -13.30 4.08 13.17
C ASP A 99 -12.36 2.98 13.68
N LYS A 100 -12.84 2.23 14.67
CA LYS A 100 -12.07 1.12 15.27
C LYS A 100 -12.00 -0.11 14.37
N ASP A 101 -12.94 -0.24 13.46
CA ASP A 101 -13.08 -1.40 12.58
C ASP A 101 -12.46 -1.18 11.20
N LEU A 102 -11.89 0.00 10.94
CA LEU A 102 -11.33 0.35 9.64
C LEU A 102 -10.32 -0.68 9.15
N ASN A 103 -9.41 -1.16 9.99
CA ASN A 103 -8.42 -2.17 9.59
C ASN A 103 -9.07 -3.51 9.19
N ALA A 104 -10.12 -3.94 9.87
CA ALA A 104 -10.84 -5.16 9.50
C ALA A 104 -11.57 -5.00 8.16
N LYS A 105 -12.16 -3.82 7.92
CA LYS A 105 -12.77 -3.47 6.64
C LYS A 105 -11.73 -3.43 5.51
N ILE A 106 -10.56 -2.83 5.75
CA ILE A 106 -9.44 -2.78 4.81
C ILE A 106 -8.94 -4.20 4.49
N GLU A 107 -8.71 -5.02 5.51
CA GLU A 107 -8.25 -6.41 5.37
C GLU A 107 -9.20 -7.24 4.51
N SER A 108 -10.49 -7.09 4.70
CA SER A 108 -11.54 -7.83 3.98
C SER A 108 -11.79 -7.33 2.55
N PHE A 109 -11.28 -6.16 2.18
CA PHE A 109 -11.50 -5.59 0.86
C PHE A 109 -10.89 -6.46 -0.25
N ARG A 110 -11.69 -6.72 -1.28
CA ARG A 110 -11.28 -7.45 -2.49
C ARG A 110 -11.86 -6.76 -3.72
N TYR A 111 -11.03 -6.63 -4.75
CA TYR A 111 -11.46 -6.02 -6.01
C TYR A 111 -10.79 -6.70 -7.20
N LYS A 112 -11.60 -7.34 -8.08
CA LYS A 112 -11.10 -8.04 -9.27
C LYS A 112 -9.91 -8.99 -8.95
N GLY A 113 -9.99 -9.76 -7.85
CA GLY A 113 -8.96 -10.68 -7.41
C GLY A 113 -7.80 -10.05 -6.63
N ARG A 114 -7.69 -8.72 -6.58
CA ARG A 114 -6.68 -8.00 -5.78
C ARG A 114 -7.13 -7.81 -4.34
N ARG A 115 -6.16 -7.76 -3.40
CA ARG A 115 -6.39 -7.53 -1.97
C ARG A 115 -5.40 -6.50 -1.42
N ILE A 116 -5.77 -5.85 -0.34
CA ILE A 116 -4.83 -5.04 0.43
C ILE A 116 -3.83 -5.97 1.13
N THR A 117 -2.53 -5.71 0.95
CA THR A 117 -1.46 -6.54 1.50
C THR A 117 -0.78 -5.93 2.71
N ASN A 118 -0.47 -4.65 2.64
CA ASN A 118 0.35 -4.01 3.67
C ASN A 118 0.16 -2.49 3.73
N PHE A 119 0.67 -1.92 4.82
CA PHE A 119 0.87 -0.47 4.99
C PHE A 119 2.33 -0.07 4.82
N GLU A 120 2.54 1.07 4.18
CA GLU A 120 3.75 1.89 4.19
C GLU A 120 3.34 3.39 4.21
N MET A 121 4.18 4.34 3.84
CA MET A 121 3.88 5.76 4.07
C MET A 121 4.23 6.70 2.91
N GLU A 122 4.80 6.22 1.79
CA GLU A 122 5.37 7.06 0.72
C GLU A 122 4.97 6.65 -0.71
N GLY A 123 4.65 5.37 -0.92
CA GLY A 123 4.57 4.75 -2.25
C GLY A 123 3.47 5.31 -3.15
N SER A 124 2.35 5.75 -2.60
CA SER A 124 1.25 6.32 -3.39
C SER A 124 1.64 7.65 -4.05
N ALA A 125 2.33 8.52 -3.30
CA ALA A 125 2.84 9.78 -3.82
C ALA A 125 3.85 9.55 -4.94
N LEU A 126 4.79 8.62 -4.71
CA LEU A 126 5.78 8.25 -5.72
C LEU A 126 5.12 7.71 -6.99
N ALA A 127 4.22 6.72 -6.87
CA ALA A 127 3.53 6.11 -8.01
C ALA A 127 2.69 7.15 -8.78
N GLY A 128 1.92 7.95 -8.08
CA GLY A 128 1.01 8.93 -8.67
C GLY A 128 1.74 10.05 -9.39
N LEU A 129 2.71 10.68 -8.74
CA LEU A 129 3.47 11.79 -9.34
C LEU A 129 4.36 11.31 -10.49
N ALA A 130 5.00 10.15 -10.34
CA ALA A 130 5.78 9.57 -11.44
C ALA A 130 4.90 9.36 -12.69
N ARG A 131 3.72 8.78 -12.52
CA ARG A 131 2.80 8.52 -13.62
C ARG A 131 2.26 9.79 -14.28
N LEU A 132 1.92 10.83 -13.49
CA LEU A 132 1.54 12.16 -14.02
C LEU A 132 2.64 12.81 -14.85
N MET A 133 3.90 12.57 -14.50
CA MET A 133 5.08 13.09 -15.20
C MET A 133 5.59 12.17 -16.32
N GLY A 134 4.90 11.06 -16.62
CA GLY A 134 5.31 10.11 -17.65
C GLY A 134 6.50 9.22 -17.26
N HIS A 135 6.76 9.07 -15.96
CA HIS A 135 7.80 8.19 -15.43
C HIS A 135 7.21 6.86 -14.93
N ARG A 136 8.07 5.85 -14.84
CA ARG A 136 7.74 4.53 -14.30
C ARG A 136 8.19 4.44 -12.85
N ALA A 137 7.31 4.03 -11.95
CA ALA A 137 7.62 3.83 -10.55
C ALA A 137 6.80 2.68 -9.95
N THR A 138 7.37 2.05 -8.94
CA THR A 138 6.70 1.11 -8.06
C THR A 138 7.39 1.12 -6.69
N THR A 139 6.74 0.50 -5.71
CA THR A 139 7.31 0.26 -4.39
C THR A 139 7.40 -1.22 -4.13
N VAL A 140 8.57 -1.66 -3.67
CA VAL A 140 8.83 -3.03 -3.22
C VAL A 140 9.12 -2.98 -1.72
N CYS A 141 8.32 -3.68 -0.94
CA CYS A 141 8.38 -3.64 0.52
C CYS A 141 8.82 -4.99 1.09
N MET A 142 9.70 -4.96 2.08
CA MET A 142 9.87 -6.10 2.99
C MET A 142 8.90 -6.00 4.16
N VAL A 143 8.26 -7.10 4.50
CA VAL A 143 7.37 -7.19 5.66
C VAL A 143 8.20 -7.34 6.92
N VAL A 144 8.19 -6.31 7.78
CA VAL A 144 8.90 -6.30 9.07
C VAL A 144 7.97 -6.47 10.26
N ALA A 145 6.67 -6.38 10.04
CA ALA A 145 5.64 -6.64 11.04
C ALA A 145 4.41 -7.26 10.39
N ASN A 146 3.79 -8.23 11.07
CA ASN A 146 2.47 -8.73 10.70
C ASN A 146 1.47 -8.32 11.78
N ARG A 147 0.50 -7.48 11.39
CA ARG A 147 -0.48 -6.92 12.32
C ARG A 147 -1.50 -7.93 12.77
N TYR A 148 -1.80 -8.91 11.92
CA TYR A 148 -2.76 -9.96 12.22
C TYR A 148 -2.17 -10.96 13.23
N ALA A 149 -0.91 -11.34 13.04
CA ALA A 149 -0.21 -12.25 13.96
C ALA A 149 0.34 -11.55 15.22
N GLY A 150 0.37 -10.22 15.26
CA GLY A 150 0.99 -9.46 16.34
C GLY A 150 2.52 -9.60 16.40
N GLU A 151 3.15 -9.98 15.29
CA GLU A 151 4.57 -10.25 15.18
C GLU A 151 5.35 -9.07 14.59
N ALA A 152 6.59 -8.89 15.06
CA ALA A 152 7.52 -7.92 14.49
C ALA A 152 8.95 -8.47 14.48
N ASN A 153 9.68 -8.20 13.37
CA ASN A 153 11.11 -8.49 13.24
C ASN A 153 11.91 -7.22 13.51
N THR A 154 12.73 -7.22 14.53
CA THR A 154 13.60 -6.09 14.91
C THR A 154 15.01 -6.20 14.31
N THR A 155 15.36 -7.31 13.65
CA THR A 155 16.70 -7.59 13.11
C THR A 155 16.74 -7.65 11.57
N TYR A 156 15.90 -6.85 10.91
CA TYR A 156 15.67 -6.88 9.47
C TYR A 156 16.74 -6.22 8.60
N LYS A 157 17.76 -5.57 9.17
CA LYS A 157 18.74 -4.76 8.41
C LYS A 157 19.44 -5.54 7.28
N ASN A 158 19.99 -6.72 7.58
CA ASN A 158 20.68 -7.55 6.57
C ASN A 158 19.73 -8.01 5.45
N SER A 159 18.47 -8.26 5.79
CA SER A 159 17.45 -8.66 4.82
C SER A 159 17.07 -7.53 3.87
N ILE A 160 17.09 -6.27 4.35
CA ILE A 160 16.87 -5.10 3.48
C ILE A 160 18.02 -4.91 2.50
N GLU A 161 19.27 -5.11 2.91
CA GLU A 161 20.42 -5.06 1.99
C GLU A 161 20.30 -6.10 0.87
N THR A 162 19.86 -7.30 1.22
CA THR A 162 19.58 -8.35 0.22
C THR A 162 18.45 -7.93 -0.73
N LEU A 163 17.35 -7.36 -0.21
CA LEU A 163 16.27 -6.85 -1.03
C LEU A 163 16.75 -5.79 -2.01
N ILE A 164 17.53 -4.81 -1.55
CA ILE A 164 18.08 -3.73 -2.40
C ILE A 164 18.90 -4.32 -3.54
N LYS A 165 19.81 -5.26 -3.25
CA LYS A 165 20.61 -5.94 -4.28
C LYS A 165 19.74 -6.66 -5.29
N THR A 166 18.77 -7.45 -4.81
CA THR A 166 17.83 -8.20 -5.66
C THR A 166 17.03 -7.27 -6.58
N VAL A 167 16.60 -6.12 -6.08
CA VAL A 167 15.86 -5.13 -6.89
C VAL A 167 16.77 -4.53 -7.96
N LEU A 168 18.00 -4.11 -7.60
CA LEU A 168 18.96 -3.50 -8.54
C LEU A 168 19.44 -4.47 -9.63
N GLU A 169 19.47 -5.77 -9.36
CA GLU A 169 19.84 -6.80 -10.34
C GLU A 169 18.73 -7.09 -11.36
N ARG A 170 17.50 -6.59 -11.14
CA ARG A 170 16.32 -6.88 -11.96
C ARG A 170 15.85 -5.72 -12.84
N ILE A 171 16.39 -4.52 -12.63
CA ILE A 171 15.98 -3.30 -13.36
C ILE A 171 17.08 -2.76 -14.28
#